data_49c5fe3e267b5e315ce40240ba987439
#
_entry.id   49c5fe3e267b5e315ce40240ba987439
#
_cell.length_a   1.000
_cell.length_b   1.000
_cell.length_c   1.000
_cell.angle_alpha   90.00
_cell.angle_beta   90.00
_cell.angle_gamma   90.00
#
_symmetry.space_group_name_H-M   'P 1'
#
loop_
_entity.id
_entity.type
_entity.pdbx_description
1 polymer ?
#
loop_
_entity_poly.entity_id
_entity_poly.type
_entity_poly.pdbx_seq_one_letter_code
_entity_poly.pdbx_strand_id
1 'polypeptide(L)'
;MDINAIVYTSATGFTARYAALLAERTRLPAYELAQAGTALSKRAPVLYLGWLCAGGIKGLKKAAARFDVKAVCAVGMSLPDPAYTAKLALPAALKQVPLFYLRGGYAPDRLTGVYRPMMALMT
;
A
#
# COMPACT_ATOMS: atom_id res chain seq x y z
N MET A 1 -14.48 0.86 7.27
CA MET A 1 -13.70 -0.11 6.48
C MET A 1 -12.68 -0.76 7.42
N ASP A 2 -12.81 -2.05 7.61
CA ASP A 2 -11.97 -2.77 8.58
C ASP A 2 -10.73 -3.31 7.89
N ILE A 3 -9.57 -2.94 8.40
CA ILE A 3 -8.28 -3.43 7.92
C ILE A 3 -7.57 -4.09 9.09
N ASN A 4 -7.12 -5.34 8.89
CA ASN A 4 -6.50 -6.13 9.94
C ASN A 4 -4.99 -6.05 9.94
N ALA A 5 -4.38 -5.72 8.80
CA ALA A 5 -2.93 -5.73 8.68
C ALA A 5 -2.48 -4.87 7.50
N ILE A 6 -1.18 -4.56 7.51
CA ILE A 6 -0.50 -3.88 6.42
C ILE A 6 0.38 -4.92 5.74
N VAL A 7 0.29 -5.01 4.41
CA VAL A 7 1.12 -5.89 3.60
C VAL A 7 1.94 -5.03 2.64
N TYR A 8 3.21 -5.32 2.49
CA TYR A 8 4.08 -4.49 1.65
C TYR A 8 5.10 -5.32 0.89
N THR A 9 5.61 -4.71 -0.19
CA THR A 9 6.76 -5.22 -0.96
C THR A 9 7.76 -4.08 -1.08
N SER A 10 9.01 -4.34 -0.72
CA SER A 10 10.05 -3.32 -0.73
C SER A 10 11.26 -3.77 -1.53
N ALA A 11 11.80 -2.85 -2.35
CA ALA A 11 13.04 -3.08 -3.09
C ALA A 11 14.20 -2.29 -2.49
N THR A 12 13.96 -1.03 -2.11
CA THR A 12 15.01 -0.12 -1.62
C THR A 12 14.91 0.16 -0.12
N GLY A 13 13.91 -0.40 0.54
CA GLY A 13 13.68 -0.18 1.97
C GLY A 13 12.73 0.98 2.27
N PHE A 14 12.45 1.86 1.31
CA PHE A 14 11.54 3.00 1.56
C PHE A 14 10.12 2.52 1.84
N THR A 15 9.62 1.57 1.07
CA THR A 15 8.29 1.02 1.29
C THR A 15 8.18 0.36 2.67
N ALA A 16 9.21 -0.38 3.06
CA ALA A 16 9.24 -1.00 4.39
C ALA A 16 9.22 0.03 5.51
N ARG A 17 9.92 1.14 5.33
CA ARG A 17 9.93 2.22 6.34
C ARG A 17 8.57 2.89 6.46
N TYR A 18 7.90 3.15 5.34
CA TYR A 18 6.54 3.69 5.38
C TYR A 18 5.56 2.69 6.01
N ALA A 19 5.71 1.41 5.71
CA ALA A 19 4.88 0.38 6.31
C ALA A 19 5.06 0.32 7.82
N ALA A 20 6.30 0.41 8.30
CA ALA A 20 6.60 0.42 9.74
C ALA A 20 5.99 1.64 10.42
N LEU A 21 6.07 2.82 9.78
CA LEU A 21 5.49 4.04 10.34
C LEU A 21 3.96 3.95 10.40
N LEU A 22 3.34 3.41 9.36
CA LEU A 22 1.90 3.19 9.36
C LEU A 22 1.48 2.18 10.43
N ALA A 23 2.25 1.11 10.59
CA ALA A 23 1.98 0.11 11.62
C ALA A 23 2.00 0.73 13.00
N GLU A 24 2.97 1.62 13.26
CA GLU A 24 3.07 2.31 14.52
C GLU A 24 1.87 3.23 14.75
N ARG A 25 1.47 4.01 13.74
CA ARG A 25 0.37 4.96 13.85
C ARG A 25 -1.00 4.29 13.95
N THR A 26 -1.19 3.16 13.26
CA THR A 26 -2.48 2.46 13.23
C THR A 26 -2.57 1.34 14.25
N ARG A 27 -1.44 0.94 14.83
CA ARG A 27 -1.31 -0.22 15.72
C ARG A 27 -1.69 -1.53 15.02
N LEU A 28 -1.55 -1.56 13.70
CA LEU A 28 -1.74 -2.77 12.91
C LEU A 28 -0.41 -3.46 12.67
N PRO A 29 -0.38 -4.79 12.58
CA PRO A 29 0.84 -5.50 12.19
C PRO A 29 1.16 -5.25 10.71
N ALA A 30 2.45 -5.24 10.38
CA ALA A 30 2.92 -5.11 9.01
C ALA A 30 3.74 -6.33 8.62
N TYR A 31 3.46 -6.89 7.45
CA TYR A 31 4.14 -8.07 6.94
C TYR A 31 4.60 -7.84 5.52
N GLU A 32 5.81 -8.32 5.20
CA GLU A 32 6.22 -8.39 3.81
C GLU A 32 5.36 -9.42 3.09
N LEU A 33 5.07 -9.18 1.82
CA LEU A 33 4.16 -10.02 1.04
C LEU A 33 4.56 -11.51 1.10
N ALA A 34 5.86 -11.81 1.05
CA ALA A 34 6.36 -13.18 1.10
C ALA A 34 6.00 -13.88 2.42
N GLN A 35 5.84 -13.12 3.50
CA GLN A 35 5.55 -13.66 4.83
C GLN A 35 4.06 -13.57 5.17
N ALA A 36 3.34 -12.65 4.55
CA ALA A 36 1.94 -12.40 4.87
C ALA A 36 1.07 -13.63 4.60
N GLY A 37 1.43 -14.45 3.62
CA GLY A 37 0.67 -15.64 3.28
C GLY A 37 0.58 -16.67 4.38
N THR A 38 1.57 -16.71 5.29
CA THR A 38 1.55 -17.62 6.44
C THR A 38 1.03 -16.93 7.71
N ALA A 39 1.19 -15.62 7.81
CA ALA A 39 0.78 -14.86 8.99
C ALA A 39 -0.70 -14.49 8.99
N LEU A 40 -1.31 -14.35 7.83
CA LEU A 40 -2.68 -13.87 7.69
C LEU A 40 -3.57 -14.90 7.00
N SER A 41 -4.84 -14.88 7.36
CA SER A 41 -5.85 -15.71 6.71
C SER A 41 -6.02 -15.32 5.24
N LYS A 42 -6.43 -16.28 4.43
CA LYS A 42 -6.81 -15.99 3.06
C LYS A 42 -7.99 -15.01 3.07
N ARG A 43 -7.92 -13.99 2.20
CA ARG A 43 -8.93 -12.93 2.08
C ARG A 43 -9.00 -12.01 3.29
N ALA A 44 -7.95 -11.95 4.11
CA ALA A 44 -7.88 -10.97 5.19
C ALA A 44 -7.90 -9.55 4.61
N PRO A 45 -8.65 -8.61 5.22
CA PRO A 45 -8.67 -7.22 4.75
C PRO A 45 -7.35 -6.52 5.10
N VAL A 46 -6.68 -5.98 4.09
CA VAL A 46 -5.35 -5.40 4.25
C VAL A 46 -5.22 -4.06 3.54
N LEU A 47 -4.28 -3.24 4.04
CA LEU A 47 -3.74 -2.09 3.32
C LEU A 47 -2.45 -2.56 2.66
N TYR A 48 -2.33 -2.36 1.36
CA TYR A 48 -1.15 -2.79 0.62
C TYR A 48 -0.25 -1.61 0.24
N LEU A 49 1.04 -1.74 0.51
CA LEU A 49 2.06 -0.79 0.06
C LEU A 49 3.01 -1.48 -0.91
N GLY A 50 3.19 -0.89 -2.08
CA GLY A 50 4.11 -1.39 -3.08
C GLY A 50 4.80 -0.26 -3.80
N TRP A 51 6.01 -0.54 -4.33
CA TRP A 51 6.73 0.44 -5.11
C TRP A 51 6.34 0.35 -6.59
N LEU A 52 6.44 1.49 -7.27
CA LEU A 52 6.09 1.56 -8.69
C LEU A 52 7.17 0.90 -9.55
N CYS A 53 6.73 0.06 -10.48
CA CYS A 53 7.62 -0.64 -11.39
C CYS A 53 6.91 -0.86 -12.73
N ALA A 54 7.48 -0.31 -13.81
CA ALA A 54 7.01 -0.53 -15.18
C ALA A 54 5.51 -0.25 -15.36
N GLY A 55 5.01 0.83 -14.76
CA GLY A 55 3.62 1.24 -14.92
C GLY A 55 2.63 0.52 -14.01
N GLY A 56 3.12 -0.33 -13.08
CA GLY A 56 2.29 -1.03 -12.12
C GLY A 56 2.88 -0.94 -10.71
N ILE A 57 2.22 -1.60 -9.78
CA ILE A 57 2.65 -1.64 -8.40
C ILE A 57 3.14 -3.04 -8.09
N LYS A 58 4.40 -3.14 -7.67
CA LYS A 58 5.05 -4.43 -7.44
C LYS A 58 4.30 -5.24 -6.40
N GLY A 59 4.00 -6.49 -6.74
CA GLY A 59 3.36 -7.43 -5.84
C GLY A 59 1.86 -7.26 -5.66
N LEU A 60 1.25 -6.20 -6.20
CA LEU A 60 -0.16 -5.93 -6.01
C LEU A 60 -1.06 -7.06 -6.54
N LYS A 61 -0.73 -7.62 -7.68
CA LYS A 61 -1.50 -8.70 -8.28
C LYS A 61 -1.54 -9.93 -7.38
N LYS A 62 -0.40 -10.29 -6.78
CA LYS A 62 -0.32 -11.40 -5.84
C LYS A 62 -1.10 -11.10 -4.56
N ALA A 63 -0.98 -9.89 -4.05
CA ALA A 63 -1.72 -9.49 -2.86
C ALA A 63 -3.22 -9.53 -3.12
N ALA A 64 -3.68 -9.03 -4.26
CA ALA A 64 -5.10 -9.03 -4.60
C ALA A 64 -5.66 -10.44 -4.77
N ALA A 65 -4.85 -11.39 -5.22
CA ALA A 65 -5.26 -12.77 -5.38
C ALA A 65 -5.42 -13.50 -4.03
N ARG A 66 -4.70 -13.06 -3.01
CA ARG A 66 -4.66 -13.73 -1.70
C ARG A 66 -5.51 -13.02 -0.65
N PHE A 67 -5.46 -11.69 -0.64
CA PHE A 67 -6.08 -10.89 0.42
C PHE A 67 -7.18 -10.00 -0.15
N ASP A 68 -8.01 -9.48 0.74
CA ASP A 68 -9.01 -8.48 0.41
C ASP A 68 -8.34 -7.09 0.57
N VAL A 69 -7.77 -6.58 -0.52
CA VAL A 69 -7.06 -5.31 -0.49
C VAL A 69 -8.07 -4.17 -0.45
N LYS A 70 -8.09 -3.43 0.65
CA LYS A 70 -9.05 -2.36 0.90
C LYS A 70 -8.53 -0.98 0.51
N ALA A 71 -7.21 -0.81 0.50
CA ALA A 71 -6.57 0.44 0.09
C ALA A 71 -5.16 0.13 -0.40
N VAL A 72 -4.65 0.96 -1.30
CA VAL A 72 -3.32 0.79 -1.88
C VAL A 72 -2.51 2.06 -1.70
N CYS A 73 -1.28 1.92 -1.25
CA CYS A 73 -0.34 3.02 -1.19
C CYS A 73 0.83 2.71 -2.13
N ALA A 74 0.98 3.52 -3.17
CA ALA A 74 2.04 3.37 -4.16
C ALA A 74 3.22 4.25 -3.78
N VAL A 75 4.42 3.67 -3.74
CA VAL A 75 5.65 4.39 -3.46
C VAL A 75 6.44 4.53 -4.74
N GLY A 76 6.68 5.76 -5.16
CA GLY A 76 7.41 6.05 -6.40
C GLY A 76 8.49 7.09 -6.19
N MET A 77 9.42 7.19 -7.16
CA MET A 77 10.53 8.14 -7.08
C MET A 77 10.21 9.50 -7.70
N SER A 78 9.16 9.57 -8.51
CA SER A 78 8.75 10.80 -9.18
C SER A 78 7.80 11.62 -8.33
N LEU A 79 7.63 12.89 -8.69
CA LEU A 79 6.58 13.70 -8.10
C LEU A 79 5.21 13.10 -8.43
N PRO A 80 4.23 13.21 -7.53
CA PRO A 80 2.89 12.73 -7.82
C PRO A 80 2.32 13.40 -9.06
N ASP A 81 1.82 12.58 -9.98
CA ASP A 81 1.20 13.06 -11.22
C ASP A 81 -0.16 12.37 -11.35
N PRO A 82 -1.28 13.12 -11.26
CA PRO A 82 -2.60 12.51 -11.36
C PRO A 82 -2.81 11.75 -12.68
N ALA A 83 -2.26 12.24 -13.78
CA ALA A 83 -2.39 11.56 -15.07
C ALA A 83 -1.65 10.21 -15.07
N TYR A 84 -0.48 10.17 -14.47
CA TYR A 84 0.29 8.93 -14.36
C TYR A 84 -0.40 7.94 -13.41
N THR A 85 -0.86 8.44 -12.26
CA THR A 85 -1.55 7.60 -11.28
C THR A 85 -2.81 6.97 -11.87
N ALA A 86 -3.56 7.73 -12.68
CA ALA A 86 -4.76 7.22 -13.33
C ALA A 86 -4.46 6.14 -14.37
N LYS A 87 -3.24 6.10 -14.90
CA LYS A 87 -2.82 5.12 -15.91
C LYS A 87 -2.17 3.88 -15.33
N LEU A 88 -2.01 3.81 -14.01
CA LEU A 88 -1.40 2.64 -13.39
C LEU A 88 -2.22 1.39 -13.68
N ALA A 89 -1.52 0.30 -14.00
CA ALA A 89 -2.16 -0.98 -14.26
C ALA A 89 -2.59 -1.62 -12.94
N LEU A 90 -3.88 -1.53 -12.65
CA LEU A 90 -4.45 -2.16 -11.46
C LEU A 90 -5.28 -3.38 -11.85
N PRO A 91 -5.27 -4.44 -11.03
CA PRO A 91 -6.23 -5.53 -11.22
C PRO A 91 -7.66 -5.01 -11.26
N ALA A 92 -8.50 -5.61 -12.08
CA ALA A 92 -9.88 -5.15 -12.26
C ALA A 92 -10.63 -5.03 -10.93
N ALA A 93 -10.40 -5.95 -10.00
CA ALA A 93 -11.04 -5.95 -8.70
C ALA A 93 -10.64 -4.75 -7.83
N LEU A 94 -9.53 -4.08 -8.16
CA LEU A 94 -9.00 -2.98 -7.34
C LEU A 94 -9.15 -1.61 -7.98
N LYS A 95 -9.85 -1.50 -9.12
CA LYS A 95 -9.98 -0.21 -9.81
C LYS A 95 -10.73 0.82 -8.99
N GLN A 96 -11.58 0.41 -8.06
CA GLN A 96 -12.34 1.31 -7.21
C GLN A 96 -11.79 1.42 -5.80
N VAL A 97 -10.67 0.75 -5.53
CA VAL A 97 -10.01 0.82 -4.22
C VAL A 97 -9.23 2.14 -4.14
N PRO A 98 -9.27 2.85 -3.00
CA PRO A 98 -8.50 4.09 -2.85
C PRO A 98 -7.02 3.87 -3.08
N LEU A 99 -6.42 4.75 -3.87
CA LEU A 99 -4.99 4.73 -4.19
C LEU A 99 -4.35 6.00 -3.66
N PHE A 100 -3.30 5.83 -2.84
CA PHE A 100 -2.50 6.94 -2.32
C PHE A 100 -1.09 6.83 -2.86
N TYR A 101 -0.44 7.97 -3.09
CA TYR A 101 0.90 8.02 -3.64
C TYR A 101 1.86 8.61 -2.63
N LEU A 102 2.97 7.90 -2.39
CA LEU A 102 4.07 8.37 -1.56
C LEU A 102 5.33 8.45 -2.40
N ARG A 103 6.01 9.60 -2.35
CA ARG A 103 7.27 9.76 -3.03
C ARG A 103 8.37 9.01 -2.29
N GLY A 104 9.24 8.31 -3.03
CA GLY A 104 10.38 7.61 -2.46
C GLY A 104 11.37 8.55 -1.79
N GLY A 105 12.40 7.99 -1.15
CA GLY A 105 13.24 8.75 -0.25
C GLY A 105 12.50 9.00 1.05
N TYR A 106 12.61 8.11 2.02
CA TYR A 106 11.77 8.11 3.21
C TYR A 106 11.70 9.48 3.88
N ALA A 107 10.50 10.02 4.02
CA ALA A 107 10.23 11.27 4.71
C ALA A 107 8.90 11.13 5.45
N PRO A 108 8.91 11.07 6.79
CA PRO A 108 7.68 10.88 7.57
C PRO A 108 6.61 11.94 7.30
N ASP A 109 7.01 13.16 6.96
CA ASP A 109 6.08 14.24 6.65
C ASP A 109 5.21 13.95 5.44
N ARG A 110 5.73 13.17 4.48
CA ARG A 110 4.96 12.80 3.29
C ARG A 110 3.83 11.85 3.62
N LEU A 111 4.07 10.96 4.58
CA LEU A 111 3.01 10.08 5.05
C LEU A 111 1.91 10.87 5.75
N THR A 112 2.29 11.90 6.52
CA THR A 112 1.32 12.75 7.21
C THR A 112 0.34 13.38 6.21
N GLY A 113 0.80 13.76 5.02
CA GLY A 113 -0.05 14.35 3.98
C GLY A 113 -1.14 13.41 3.46
N VAL A 114 -0.90 12.09 3.48
CA VAL A 114 -1.88 11.10 3.00
C VAL A 114 -2.55 10.35 4.14
N TYR A 115 -2.01 10.43 5.34
CA TYR A 115 -2.50 9.67 6.49
C TYR A 115 -3.94 10.00 6.84
N ARG A 116 -4.27 11.30 6.94
CA ARG A 116 -5.62 11.72 7.31
C ARG A 116 -6.67 11.28 6.29
N PRO A 117 -6.50 11.56 4.98
CA PRO A 117 -7.49 11.08 4.02
C PRO A 117 -7.56 9.55 3.96
N MET A 118 -6.43 8.87 4.18
CA MET A 118 -6.40 7.42 4.23
C MET A 118 -7.22 6.89 5.41
N MET A 119 -7.02 7.47 6.60
CA MET A 119 -7.75 7.04 7.80
C MET A 119 -9.24 7.38 7.70
N ALA A 120 -9.59 8.48 7.08
CA ALA A 120 -10.99 8.85 6.89
C ALA A 120 -11.73 7.82 6.03
N LEU A 121 -11.05 7.19 5.08
CA LEU A 121 -11.63 6.14 4.25
C LEU A 121 -11.67 4.79 4.95
N MET A 122 -10.86 4.60 5.99
CA MET A 122 -10.77 3.33 6.70
C MET A 122 -11.64 3.25 7.95
N THR A 123 -12.27 4.35 8.31
CA THR A 123 -13.17 4.39 9.48
C THR A 123 -14.67 4.37 9.08
#